data_24b90df0401a783f9481e218c3719f53
#
_entry.id   24b90df0401a783f9481e218c3719f53
#
_cell.length_a   1.000
_cell.length_b   1.000
_cell.length_c   1.000
_cell.angle_alpha   90.00
_cell.angle_beta   90.00
_cell.angle_gamma   90.00
#
_symmetry.space_group_name_H-M   'P 1'
#
loop_
_entity.id
_entity.type
_entity.pdbx_description
1 polymer ?
#
loop_
_entity_poly.entity_id
_entity_poly.type
_entity_poly.pdbx_seq_one_letter_code
_entity_poly.pdbx_strand_id
1 'polypeptide(L)'
;MDLAITQLDSSASFFKGYSTAIIFKALSGTEKKPGDLADPKWIGSIFQGSTSWTGEAPTMTPHRNEDGNSVYTFASGGSSGIQLDVMSTSDTMITTFLKGTAIKNADMGAPIYIDKPARDTVSAIGWGDQLPVIERPIALVNDLDNQVLLFPKALIAASIVNNDRALHIRLAVNAQELPSSMTYLKPVMLIRGLLELGEAVT
;
A
#
# COMPACT_ATOMS: atom_id res chain seq x y z
N MET A 1 13.43 45.45 14.13
CA MET A 1 12.36 44.55 14.62
C MET A 1 12.70 43.18 14.09
N ASP A 2 13.43 42.38 14.89
CA ASP A 2 13.83 41.02 14.47
C ASP A 2 12.62 40.11 14.57
N LEU A 3 12.14 39.64 13.45
CA LEU A 3 11.16 38.56 13.38
C LEU A 3 11.88 37.28 13.83
N ALA A 4 11.68 36.88 15.08
CA ALA A 4 12.08 35.58 15.56
C ALA A 4 11.23 34.52 14.82
N ILE A 5 11.78 33.94 13.76
CA ILE A 5 11.18 32.80 13.08
C ILE A 5 11.38 31.61 14.02
N THR A 6 10.36 31.26 14.75
CA THR A 6 10.37 30.04 15.55
C THR A 6 10.25 28.86 14.60
N GLN A 7 11.24 28.00 14.58
CA GLN A 7 11.17 26.77 13.82
C GLN A 7 10.02 25.92 14.32
N LEU A 8 9.13 25.51 13.42
CA LEU A 8 7.91 24.79 13.76
C LEU A 8 8.19 23.43 14.44
N ASP A 9 9.30 22.80 14.08
CA ASP A 9 9.78 21.55 14.67
C ASP A 9 11.30 21.50 14.67
N SER A 10 11.90 21.55 15.86
CA SER A 10 13.35 21.42 16.04
C SER A 10 13.82 19.95 15.97
N SER A 11 12.90 19.00 16.00
CA SER A 11 13.17 17.55 15.97
C SER A 11 12.81 16.91 14.62
N ALA A 12 12.89 17.67 13.53
CA ALA A 12 12.61 17.16 12.19
C ALA A 12 13.40 15.88 11.91
N SER A 13 12.76 14.74 12.03
CA SER A 13 13.32 13.46 11.66
C SER A 13 13.23 13.31 10.14
N PHE A 14 14.37 13.12 9.49
CA PHE A 14 14.42 12.83 8.06
C PHE A 14 13.87 11.42 7.81
N PHE A 15 12.78 11.35 7.10
CA PHE A 15 12.21 10.08 6.67
C PHE A 15 13.08 9.49 5.55
N LYS A 16 13.74 8.35 5.82
CA LYS A 16 14.68 7.72 4.87
C LYS A 16 14.01 6.79 3.85
N GLY A 17 12.68 6.73 3.84
CA GLY A 17 11.91 5.86 2.96
C GLY A 17 11.46 4.57 3.65
N TYR A 18 10.64 3.82 2.95
CA TYR A 18 10.08 2.56 3.45
C TYR A 18 10.91 1.38 2.96
N SER A 19 11.16 0.41 3.84
CA SER A 19 11.94 -0.79 3.55
C SER A 19 11.07 -1.99 3.23
N THR A 20 9.96 -2.13 3.92
CA THR A 20 9.09 -3.31 3.82
C THR A 20 7.62 -2.94 3.77
N ALA A 21 6.80 -3.84 3.22
CA ALA A 21 5.36 -3.69 3.20
C ALA A 21 4.69 -4.91 3.86
N ILE A 22 3.64 -4.64 4.64
CA ILE A 22 2.85 -5.61 5.37
C ILE A 22 1.38 -5.41 5.01
N ILE A 23 0.69 -6.49 4.68
CA ILE A 23 -0.75 -6.49 4.44
C ILE A 23 -1.47 -7.20 5.60
N PHE A 24 -2.67 -6.77 5.92
CA PHE A 24 -3.50 -7.38 6.95
C PHE A 24 -4.73 -8.06 6.33
N LYS A 25 -5.47 -8.79 7.14
CA LYS A 25 -6.79 -9.30 6.77
C LYS A 25 -7.73 -8.14 6.47
N ALA A 26 -8.69 -8.36 5.57
CA ALA A 26 -9.74 -7.38 5.29
C ALA A 26 -10.49 -7.01 6.58
N LEU A 27 -10.86 -5.73 6.70
CA LEU A 27 -11.60 -5.23 7.87
C LEU A 27 -12.93 -5.98 8.04
N SER A 28 -13.25 -6.32 9.27
CA SER A 28 -14.54 -6.90 9.66
C SER A 28 -15.58 -5.84 10.02
N GLY A 29 -15.13 -4.60 10.25
CA GLY A 29 -15.96 -3.48 10.70
C GLY A 29 -16.00 -3.29 12.22
N THR A 30 -15.31 -4.16 12.97
CA THR A 30 -15.25 -4.10 14.45
C THR A 30 -13.96 -3.46 14.98
N GLU A 31 -12.98 -3.28 14.12
CA GLU A 31 -11.67 -2.69 14.46
C GLU A 31 -11.84 -1.21 14.82
N LYS A 32 -11.22 -0.79 15.92
CA LYS A 32 -11.28 0.60 16.39
C LYS A 32 -9.92 1.30 16.40
N LYS A 33 -8.84 0.54 16.51
CA LYS A 33 -7.45 1.03 16.66
C LYS A 33 -6.48 0.19 15.83
N PRO A 34 -5.27 0.67 15.55
CA PRO A 34 -4.28 -0.07 14.75
C PRO A 34 -3.97 -1.49 15.26
N GLY A 35 -3.94 -1.69 16.59
CA GLY A 35 -3.69 -3.01 17.17
C GLY A 35 -4.81 -4.04 17.00
N ASP A 36 -5.96 -3.64 16.48
CA ASP A 36 -7.07 -4.56 16.19
C ASP A 36 -6.95 -5.16 14.77
N LEU A 37 -5.99 -4.70 13.95
CA LEU A 37 -5.76 -5.24 12.61
C LEU A 37 -5.19 -6.66 12.71
N ALA A 38 -5.87 -7.60 12.08
CA ALA A 38 -5.59 -9.03 12.21
C ALA A 38 -4.72 -9.57 11.06
N ASP A 39 -4.01 -10.68 11.35
CA ASP A 39 -3.29 -11.50 10.37
C ASP A 39 -2.29 -10.67 9.53
N PRO A 40 -1.29 -10.03 10.18
CA PRO A 40 -0.25 -9.31 9.45
C PRO A 40 0.58 -10.29 8.62
N LYS A 41 0.77 -9.97 7.33
CA LYS A 41 1.60 -10.74 6.41
C LYS A 41 2.60 -9.86 5.73
N TRP A 42 3.86 -10.18 5.87
CA TRP A 42 4.92 -9.54 5.10
C TRP A 42 4.75 -9.88 3.61
N ILE A 43 4.78 -8.86 2.75
CA ILE A 43 4.60 -9.04 1.32
C ILE A 43 5.88 -8.81 0.52
N GLY A 44 6.93 -8.29 1.13
CA GLY A 44 8.24 -8.16 0.52
C GLY A 44 8.92 -6.83 0.83
N SER A 45 10.17 -6.73 0.39
CA SER A 45 10.94 -5.49 0.44
C SER A 45 10.48 -4.54 -0.67
N ILE A 46 10.51 -3.25 -0.38
CA ILE A 46 10.17 -2.21 -1.34
C ILE A 46 11.42 -1.87 -2.16
N PHE A 47 11.27 -1.79 -3.48
CA PHE A 47 12.35 -1.40 -4.37
C PHE A 47 12.75 0.06 -4.13
N GLN A 48 14.04 0.30 -3.98
CA GLN A 48 14.58 1.63 -3.66
C GLN A 48 14.14 2.67 -4.71
N GLY A 49 13.61 3.79 -4.25
CA GLY A 49 13.19 4.89 -5.12
C GLY A 49 11.86 4.67 -5.85
N SER A 50 11.18 3.54 -5.64
CA SER A 50 9.88 3.27 -6.28
C SER A 50 8.70 3.92 -5.57
N THR A 51 8.88 4.35 -4.33
CA THR A 51 7.81 4.93 -3.53
C THR A 51 7.52 6.37 -3.95
N SER A 52 6.29 6.65 -4.31
CA SER A 52 5.84 8.00 -4.67
C SER A 52 4.42 8.25 -4.15
N TRP A 53 4.16 9.48 -3.67
CA TRP A 53 2.82 9.92 -3.32
C TRP A 53 2.00 10.19 -4.58
N THR A 54 0.76 9.70 -4.60
CA THR A 54 -0.19 9.84 -5.70
C THR A 54 -1.46 10.57 -5.28
N GLY A 55 -1.47 11.11 -4.07
CA GLY A 55 -2.60 11.84 -3.53
C GLY A 55 -2.81 13.20 -4.23
N GLU A 56 -4.06 13.63 -4.28
CA GLU A 56 -4.46 14.93 -4.80
C GLU A 56 -4.86 15.86 -3.66
N ALA A 57 -4.49 17.13 -3.78
CA ALA A 57 -4.93 18.14 -2.83
C ALA A 57 -6.43 18.42 -2.98
N PRO A 58 -7.16 18.76 -1.90
CA PRO A 58 -8.54 19.21 -2.01
C PRO A 58 -8.67 20.43 -2.91
N THR A 59 -9.71 20.45 -3.74
CA THR A 59 -10.05 21.61 -4.54
C THR A 59 -10.79 22.63 -3.69
N MET A 60 -10.29 23.87 -3.68
CA MET A 60 -10.88 24.98 -2.95
C MET A 60 -11.75 25.81 -3.91
N THR A 61 -13.05 25.83 -3.69
CA THR A 61 -13.99 26.60 -4.50
C THR A 61 -14.54 27.78 -3.68
N PRO A 62 -14.15 29.03 -3.96
CA PRO A 62 -14.70 30.18 -3.29
C PRO A 62 -16.11 30.49 -3.82
N HIS A 63 -17.07 30.62 -2.94
CA HIS A 63 -18.37 31.19 -3.25
C HIS A 63 -18.32 32.70 -3.07
N ARG A 64 -18.65 33.43 -4.12
CA ARG A 64 -18.59 34.89 -4.17
C ARG A 64 -19.99 35.47 -4.14
N ASN A 65 -20.13 36.64 -3.51
CA ASN A 65 -21.35 37.45 -3.61
C ASN A 65 -21.40 38.24 -4.97
N GLU A 66 -22.46 38.99 -5.20
CA GLU A 66 -22.64 39.77 -6.41
C GLU A 66 -21.53 40.82 -6.61
N ASP A 67 -20.91 41.32 -5.55
CA ASP A 67 -19.78 42.25 -5.61
C ASP A 67 -18.43 41.56 -5.88
N GLY A 68 -18.42 40.22 -6.06
CA GLY A 68 -17.21 39.43 -6.31
C GLY A 68 -16.39 39.10 -5.05
N ASN A 69 -16.85 39.48 -3.86
CA ASN A 69 -16.17 39.15 -2.60
C ASN A 69 -16.40 37.68 -2.21
N SER A 70 -15.35 36.99 -1.75
CA SER A 70 -15.48 35.63 -1.25
C SER A 70 -16.23 35.65 0.09
N VAL A 71 -17.40 35.01 0.12
CA VAL A 71 -18.22 34.88 1.34
C VAL A 71 -17.80 33.67 2.15
N TYR A 72 -17.55 32.54 1.47
CA TYR A 72 -16.98 31.34 2.07
C TYR A 72 -16.26 30.51 1.02
N THR A 73 -15.34 29.67 1.45
CA THR A 73 -14.63 28.74 0.57
C THR A 73 -15.01 27.31 0.94
N PHE A 74 -15.45 26.56 -0.05
CA PHE A 74 -15.78 25.16 0.11
C PHE A 74 -14.60 24.32 -0.37
N ALA A 75 -14.15 23.37 0.46
CA ALA A 75 -13.15 22.40 0.07
C ALA A 75 -13.84 21.08 -0.30
N SER A 76 -13.56 20.55 -1.46
CA SER A 76 -14.11 19.27 -1.93
C SER A 76 -13.04 18.40 -2.57
N GLY A 77 -13.21 17.09 -2.45
CA GLY A 77 -12.28 16.11 -2.97
C GLY A 77 -10.99 16.04 -2.16
N GLY A 78 -9.96 15.58 -2.78
CA GLY A 78 -8.70 15.21 -2.19
C GLY A 78 -8.63 13.70 -1.99
N SER A 79 -7.47 13.14 -2.30
CA SER A 79 -7.19 11.72 -2.12
C SER A 79 -5.81 11.57 -1.49
N SER A 80 -5.61 10.49 -0.78
CA SER A 80 -4.30 10.13 -0.26
C SER A 80 -3.93 8.76 -0.80
N GLY A 81 -2.88 8.70 -1.57
CA GLY A 81 -2.39 7.48 -2.18
C GLY A 81 -0.88 7.41 -2.22
N ILE A 82 -0.38 6.21 -2.41
CA ILE A 82 1.03 5.93 -2.57
C ILE A 82 1.22 4.83 -3.60
N GLN A 83 2.23 4.96 -4.43
CA GLN A 83 2.66 3.92 -5.35
C GLN A 83 4.01 3.38 -4.89
N LEU A 84 4.20 2.07 -4.98
CA LEU A 84 5.44 1.39 -4.63
C LEU A 84 5.61 0.10 -5.45
N ASP A 85 6.86 -0.32 -5.63
CA ASP A 85 7.18 -1.59 -6.28
C ASP A 85 7.72 -2.57 -5.22
N VAL A 86 7.09 -3.73 -5.11
CA VAL A 86 7.48 -4.79 -4.18
C VAL A 86 8.37 -5.81 -4.91
N MET A 87 9.52 -6.10 -4.32
CA MET A 87 10.54 -7.00 -4.89
C MET A 87 10.19 -8.48 -4.68
N SER A 88 8.94 -8.85 -4.91
CA SER A 88 8.49 -10.23 -4.76
C SER A 88 7.50 -10.58 -5.86
N THR A 89 7.77 -11.69 -6.52
CA THR A 89 6.89 -12.29 -7.53
C THR A 89 6.53 -13.73 -7.17
N SER A 90 6.43 -14.02 -5.86
CA SER A 90 6.03 -15.35 -5.39
C SER A 90 4.59 -15.69 -5.82
N ASP A 91 4.30 -16.97 -5.88
CA ASP A 91 2.97 -17.48 -6.21
C ASP A 91 1.87 -16.87 -5.34
N THR A 92 2.15 -16.70 -4.06
CA THR A 92 1.24 -16.05 -3.11
C THR A 92 0.98 -14.59 -3.47
N MET A 93 2.02 -13.85 -3.88
CA MET A 93 1.89 -12.46 -4.30
C MET A 93 1.06 -12.33 -5.58
N ILE A 94 1.34 -13.18 -6.58
CA ILE A 94 0.59 -13.20 -7.85
C ILE A 94 -0.88 -13.56 -7.58
N THR A 95 -1.13 -14.58 -6.78
CA THR A 95 -2.49 -15.00 -6.42
C THR A 95 -3.25 -13.92 -5.66
N THR A 96 -2.60 -13.27 -4.70
CA THR A 96 -3.25 -12.28 -3.84
C THR A 96 -3.51 -10.97 -4.59
N PHE A 97 -2.48 -10.42 -5.24
CA PHE A 97 -2.55 -9.07 -5.80
C PHE A 97 -2.95 -9.03 -7.26
N LEU A 98 -2.55 -10.00 -8.07
CA LEU A 98 -2.89 -10.05 -9.49
C LEU A 98 -4.09 -10.95 -9.78
N LYS A 99 -4.73 -11.52 -8.73
CA LYS A 99 -5.83 -12.47 -8.88
C LYS A 99 -5.46 -13.69 -9.73
N GLY A 100 -4.19 -14.10 -9.62
CA GLY A 100 -3.69 -15.24 -10.35
C GLY A 100 -4.34 -16.56 -9.92
N THR A 101 -4.46 -17.47 -10.88
CA THR A 101 -4.98 -18.83 -10.66
C THR A 101 -3.87 -19.84 -10.93
N ALA A 102 -3.66 -20.74 -9.98
CA ALA A 102 -2.71 -21.83 -10.16
C ALA A 102 -3.20 -22.80 -11.23
N ILE A 103 -2.34 -23.12 -12.18
CA ILE A 103 -2.60 -24.08 -13.25
C ILE A 103 -1.97 -25.43 -12.83
N LYS A 104 -2.77 -26.47 -12.83
CA LYS A 104 -2.31 -27.82 -12.45
C LYS A 104 -1.36 -28.37 -13.53
N ASN A 105 -0.36 -29.14 -13.09
CA ASN A 105 0.60 -29.76 -13.98
C ASN A 105 -0.07 -30.61 -15.09
N ALA A 106 -1.14 -31.34 -14.75
CA ALA A 106 -1.90 -32.14 -15.71
C ALA A 106 -2.54 -31.31 -16.83
N ASP A 107 -2.83 -30.04 -16.60
CA ASP A 107 -3.52 -29.17 -17.56
C ASP A 107 -2.54 -28.38 -18.44
N MET A 108 -1.23 -28.44 -18.16
CA MET A 108 -0.21 -27.68 -18.90
C MET A 108 0.31 -28.37 -20.16
N GLY A 109 0.02 -29.65 -20.37
CA GLY A 109 0.53 -30.41 -21.50
C GLY A 109 2.03 -30.70 -21.43
N ALA A 110 2.63 -31.02 -22.59
CA ALA A 110 4.05 -31.32 -22.66
C ALA A 110 4.93 -30.09 -22.39
N PRO A 111 6.08 -30.24 -21.71
CA PRO A 111 6.97 -29.12 -21.42
C PRO A 111 7.52 -28.50 -22.71
N ILE A 112 7.54 -27.17 -22.75
CA ILE A 112 7.96 -26.39 -23.93
C ILE A 112 9.48 -26.46 -24.18
N TYR A 113 10.31 -26.90 -23.21
CA TYR A 113 11.76 -26.95 -23.32
C TYR A 113 12.26 -28.38 -23.62
N ILE A 114 12.77 -28.56 -24.80
CA ILE A 114 13.21 -29.86 -25.34
C ILE A 114 14.55 -30.33 -24.74
N ASP A 115 15.42 -29.42 -24.27
CA ASP A 115 16.81 -29.74 -23.91
C ASP A 115 17.11 -29.73 -22.39
N LYS A 116 16.12 -29.65 -21.53
CA LYS A 116 16.34 -29.76 -20.08
C LYS A 116 15.62 -30.98 -19.53
N PRO A 117 16.25 -31.68 -18.56
CA PRO A 117 15.60 -32.83 -17.93
C PRO A 117 14.26 -32.34 -17.34
N ALA A 118 13.23 -33.14 -17.60
CA ALA A 118 11.89 -32.89 -17.07
C ALA A 118 11.99 -32.66 -15.55
N ARG A 119 11.57 -31.51 -15.08
CA ARG A 119 11.38 -31.30 -13.64
C ARG A 119 10.09 -32.02 -13.26
N ASP A 120 10.14 -32.85 -12.24
CA ASP A 120 9.01 -33.65 -11.77
C ASP A 120 7.81 -32.81 -11.32
N THR A 121 8.03 -31.50 -11.11
CA THR A 121 7.00 -30.55 -10.72
C THR A 121 7.15 -29.25 -11.51
N VAL A 122 6.29 -29.09 -12.50
CA VAL A 122 6.09 -27.80 -13.18
C VAL A 122 4.83 -27.17 -12.60
N SER A 123 4.94 -25.95 -12.11
CA SER A 123 3.79 -25.15 -11.68
C SER A 123 3.69 -23.91 -12.54
N ALA A 124 2.49 -23.48 -12.83
CA ALA A 124 2.23 -22.23 -13.50
C ALA A 124 1.12 -21.47 -12.78
N ILE A 125 1.18 -20.15 -12.84
CA ILE A 125 0.11 -19.27 -12.40
C ILE A 125 -0.24 -18.35 -13.56
N GLY A 126 -1.50 -18.42 -13.98
CA GLY A 126 -2.08 -17.48 -14.96
C GLY A 126 -2.74 -16.32 -14.24
N TRP A 127 -2.69 -15.13 -14.83
CA TRP A 127 -3.41 -13.94 -14.37
C TRP A 127 -3.88 -13.12 -15.57
N GLY A 128 -4.76 -12.13 -15.29
CA GLY A 128 -5.29 -11.24 -16.33
C GLY A 128 -6.79 -11.38 -16.56
N ASP A 129 -7.43 -12.43 -16.05
CA ASP A 129 -8.86 -12.67 -16.21
C ASP A 129 -9.73 -11.76 -15.32
N GLN A 130 -9.13 -11.21 -14.27
CA GLN A 130 -9.80 -10.34 -13.31
C GLN A 130 -9.03 -9.05 -13.10
N LEU A 131 -9.75 -7.98 -12.76
CA LEU A 131 -9.12 -6.73 -12.36
C LEU A 131 -8.32 -6.98 -11.07
N PRO A 132 -7.00 -6.67 -11.08
CA PRO A 132 -6.12 -6.90 -9.96
C PRO A 132 -6.29 -5.82 -8.88
N VAL A 133 -7.45 -5.79 -8.26
CA VAL A 133 -7.80 -4.81 -7.21
C VAL A 133 -8.30 -5.55 -5.98
N ILE A 134 -7.76 -5.17 -4.82
CA ILE A 134 -8.18 -5.69 -3.51
C ILE A 134 -8.41 -4.54 -2.53
N GLU A 135 -9.31 -4.73 -1.56
CA GLU A 135 -9.49 -3.81 -0.43
C GLU A 135 -8.94 -4.46 0.83
N ARG A 136 -7.84 -3.92 1.37
CA ARG A 136 -7.21 -4.42 2.60
C ARG A 136 -6.42 -3.31 3.31
N PRO A 137 -6.21 -3.43 4.63
CA PRO A 137 -5.20 -2.63 5.32
C PRO A 137 -3.81 -2.96 4.81
N ILE A 138 -2.97 -1.93 4.67
CA ILE A 138 -1.56 -2.07 4.32
C ILE A 138 -0.71 -1.12 5.16
N ALA A 139 0.43 -1.60 5.62
CA ALA A 139 1.42 -0.82 6.34
C ALA A 139 2.75 -0.82 5.59
N LEU A 140 3.38 0.34 5.51
CA LEU A 140 4.74 0.49 5.00
C LEU A 140 5.65 0.81 6.17
N VAL A 141 6.67 -0.01 6.36
CA VAL A 141 7.55 0.06 7.52
C VAL A 141 8.88 0.68 7.12
N ASN A 142 9.34 1.62 7.94
CA ASN A 142 10.71 2.12 7.92
C ASN A 142 11.41 1.62 9.18
N ASP A 143 12.22 0.57 9.03
CA ASP A 143 12.90 -0.09 10.15
C ASP A 143 13.98 0.80 10.77
N LEU A 144 14.57 1.73 10.00
CA LEU A 144 15.66 2.59 10.48
C LEU A 144 15.16 3.68 11.43
N ASP A 145 13.96 4.20 11.18
CA ASP A 145 13.39 5.30 11.94
C ASP A 145 12.25 4.86 12.86
N ASN A 146 11.97 3.55 12.95
CA ASN A 146 10.85 2.98 13.69
C ASN A 146 9.52 3.69 13.38
N GLN A 147 9.25 3.86 12.09
CA GLN A 147 8.04 4.52 11.60
C GLN A 147 7.23 3.59 10.71
N VAL A 148 5.93 3.67 10.86
CA VAL A 148 4.97 2.90 10.06
C VAL A 148 3.96 3.85 9.45
N LEU A 149 3.85 3.82 8.13
CA LEU A 149 2.76 4.47 7.41
C LEU A 149 1.67 3.44 7.19
N LEU A 150 0.54 3.62 7.86
CA LEU A 150 -0.59 2.70 7.84
C LEU A 150 -1.75 3.29 7.05
N PHE A 151 -2.29 2.49 6.15
CA PHE A 151 -3.57 2.69 5.47
C PHE A 151 -4.56 1.64 5.98
N PRO A 152 -5.37 1.94 7.00
CA PRO A 152 -6.25 0.94 7.62
C PRO A 152 -7.32 0.40 6.68
N LYS A 153 -7.72 1.20 5.70
CA LYS A 153 -8.60 0.76 4.61
C LYS A 153 -8.05 1.32 3.31
N ALA A 154 -7.56 0.45 2.46
CA ALA A 154 -6.97 0.84 1.20
C ALA A 154 -7.52 0.02 0.04
N LEU A 155 -7.80 0.70 -1.06
CA LEU A 155 -8.00 0.07 -2.35
C LEU A 155 -6.63 -0.08 -3.02
N ILE A 156 -6.20 -1.30 -3.24
CA ILE A 156 -4.87 -1.63 -3.77
C ILE A 156 -5.04 -2.21 -5.17
N ALA A 157 -4.56 -1.49 -6.17
CA ALA A 157 -4.44 -1.98 -7.54
C ALA A 157 -3.02 -2.47 -7.78
N ALA A 158 -2.88 -3.59 -8.48
CA ALA A 158 -1.59 -4.21 -8.73
C ALA A 158 -1.30 -4.39 -10.23
N SER A 159 -0.03 -4.29 -10.59
CA SER A 159 0.47 -4.59 -11.94
C SER A 159 1.90 -5.13 -11.86
N ILE A 160 2.34 -5.82 -12.91
CA ILE A 160 3.73 -6.23 -13.04
C ILE A 160 4.50 -5.13 -13.75
N VAL A 161 5.68 -4.81 -13.23
CA VAL A 161 6.64 -3.89 -13.84
C VAL A 161 8.02 -4.53 -13.91
N ASN A 162 8.82 -4.08 -14.86
CA ASN A 162 10.20 -4.50 -15.01
C ASN A 162 11.11 -3.34 -14.61
N ASN A 163 11.85 -3.52 -13.51
CA ASN A 163 12.84 -2.58 -13.03
C ASN A 163 14.18 -3.31 -12.88
N ASP A 164 15.25 -2.73 -13.38
CA ASP A 164 16.61 -3.29 -13.30
C ASP A 164 16.72 -4.76 -13.72
N ARG A 165 16.03 -5.13 -14.81
CA ARG A 165 15.97 -6.49 -15.34
C ARG A 165 15.30 -7.53 -14.41
N ALA A 166 14.60 -7.07 -13.36
CA ALA A 166 13.80 -7.91 -12.48
C ALA A 166 12.31 -7.56 -12.57
N LEU A 167 11.46 -8.55 -12.42
CA LEU A 167 10.02 -8.35 -12.34
C LEU A 167 9.64 -7.98 -10.91
N HIS A 168 8.88 -6.91 -10.78
CA HIS A 168 8.33 -6.45 -9.51
C HIS A 168 6.81 -6.36 -9.60
N ILE A 169 6.15 -6.41 -8.46
CA ILE A 169 4.72 -6.10 -8.39
C ILE A 169 4.58 -4.65 -7.95
N ARG A 170 4.05 -3.81 -8.83
CA ARG A 170 3.69 -2.43 -8.53
C ARG A 170 2.34 -2.40 -7.85
N LEU A 171 2.28 -1.74 -6.70
CA LEU A 171 1.06 -1.51 -5.96
C LEU A 171 0.72 -0.01 -5.99
N ALA A 172 -0.49 0.31 -6.42
CA ALA A 172 -1.08 1.64 -6.26
C ALA A 172 -2.09 1.55 -5.11
N VAL A 173 -1.76 2.17 -4.00
CA VAL A 173 -2.50 2.13 -2.74
C VAL A 173 -3.27 3.43 -2.60
N ASN A 174 -4.59 3.38 -2.51
CA ASN A 174 -5.45 4.53 -2.33
C ASN A 174 -6.21 4.39 -1.00
N ALA A 175 -6.02 5.38 -0.12
CA ALA A 175 -6.75 5.44 1.14
C ALA A 175 -8.25 5.57 0.89
N GLN A 176 -9.03 4.84 1.68
CA GLN A 176 -10.49 4.89 1.66
C GLN A 176 -11.03 5.47 2.96
N GLU A 177 -12.18 6.09 2.89
CA GLU A 177 -12.88 6.56 4.08
C GLU A 177 -13.24 5.38 5.00
N LEU A 178 -13.16 5.66 6.29
CA LEU A 178 -13.48 4.69 7.34
C LEU A 178 -14.85 5.01 7.95
N PRO A 179 -15.62 3.98 8.34
CA PRO A 179 -16.82 4.18 9.12
C PRO A 179 -16.54 4.95 10.42
N SER A 180 -17.46 5.79 10.84
CA SER A 180 -17.35 6.57 12.09
C SER A 180 -17.20 5.70 13.35
N SER A 181 -17.59 4.44 13.28
CA SER A 181 -17.40 3.45 14.35
C SER A 181 -15.93 3.12 14.63
N MET A 182 -15.05 3.35 13.68
CA MET A 182 -13.60 3.11 13.78
C MET A 182 -12.90 4.35 14.37
N THR A 183 -13.13 4.62 15.63
CA THR A 183 -12.86 5.89 16.31
C THR A 183 -11.40 6.36 16.23
N TYR A 184 -10.43 5.45 16.36
CA TYR A 184 -9.00 5.77 16.40
C TYR A 184 -8.27 5.46 15.11
N LEU A 185 -8.98 5.00 14.08
CA LEU A 185 -8.42 4.82 12.76
C LEU A 185 -8.69 6.05 11.90
N LYS A 186 -7.73 6.41 11.07
CA LYS A 186 -7.84 7.47 10.07
C LYS A 186 -7.42 6.92 8.72
N PRO A 187 -7.89 7.48 7.60
CA PRO A 187 -7.56 6.96 6.26
C PRO A 187 -6.07 6.76 6.01
N VAL A 188 -5.23 7.65 6.57
CA VAL A 188 -3.77 7.52 6.57
C VAL A 188 -3.26 7.85 7.96
N MET A 189 -2.36 7.02 8.49
CA MET A 189 -1.77 7.19 9.81
C MET A 189 -0.26 7.04 9.73
N LEU A 190 0.46 8.01 10.26
CA LEU A 190 1.89 7.89 10.53
C LEU A 190 2.08 7.53 12.01
N ILE A 191 2.55 6.33 12.26
CA ILE A 191 2.81 5.81 13.61
C ILE A 191 4.31 5.90 13.84
N ARG A 192 4.70 6.50 14.97
CA ARG A 192 6.10 6.63 15.40
C ARG A 192 6.33 5.83 16.66
N GLY A 193 7.45 5.10 16.71
CA GLY A 193 7.80 4.19 17.79
C GLY A 193 7.60 2.72 17.40
N LEU A 194 8.04 1.81 18.27
CA LEU A 194 7.88 0.37 18.08
C LEU A 194 6.39 0.01 18.05
N LEU A 195 5.89 -0.32 16.87
CA LEU A 195 4.68 -1.12 16.75
C LEU A 195 5.15 -2.58 16.95
N GLU A 196 4.90 -3.17 18.09
CA GLU A 196 4.90 -4.63 18.22
C GLU A 196 3.74 -5.15 17.36
N LEU A 197 3.99 -5.32 16.08
CA LEU A 197 3.15 -6.13 15.22
C LEU A 197 3.35 -7.55 15.74
N GLY A 198 2.30 -8.10 16.34
CA GLY A 198 2.33 -9.35 17.06
C GLY A 198 3.27 -10.37 16.43
N GLU A 199 3.98 -11.09 17.27
CA GLU A 199 5.01 -12.08 16.90
C GLU A 199 4.53 -12.91 15.71
N ALA A 200 5.34 -12.93 14.67
CA ALA A 200 5.15 -13.87 13.57
C ALA A 200 5.16 -15.27 14.20
N VAL A 201 4.01 -15.92 14.24
CA VAL A 201 3.92 -17.33 14.62
C VAL A 201 4.74 -18.10 13.59
N THR A 202 5.90 -18.56 14.03
CA THR A 202 6.82 -19.44 13.30
C THR A 202 6.15 -20.74 12.88
#